data_812d3f65ab63d517988667719d3be126
#
_entry.id   812d3f65ab63d517988667719d3be126
#
_cell.length_a   1.000
_cell.length_b   1.000
_cell.length_c   1.000
_cell.angle_alpha   90.00
_cell.angle_beta   90.00
_cell.angle_gamma   90.00
#
_symmetry.space_group_name_H-M   'P 1'
#
loop_
_entity.id
_entity.type
_entity.pdbx_description
1 polymer ?
#
loop_
_entity_poly.entity_id
_entity_poly.type
_entity_poly.pdbx_seq_one_letter_code
_entity_poly.pdbx_strand_id
1 'polypeptide(L)'
;MIRKFLNLGNQPLANSYLSKKQLNKKEKKFKLELVFNDKNFLVSINKKISTEEMFNSHYPYRSSMSNTMLKSFKNISTMIKKRFNPKFIIEIGSNDGAFLYNFNRKNIIGIEPCKNIATITMKKKYKTIDKYWTKNLARFVTKNNKCDLIYSANTLSHIENLNETFGAINIALSKEGVLILEGPSLLPCIKNNIYDQFYCEHIYVFSTISLDKVLMDFNLEIFDLNILKTHGGSTRYYIKKKNNLKYKISKKVKQEISKERKYGLHRFNTYLSFSERVKKSRKNFIKILKKLNSENKKVIGYGATAKSCTVLNYCKINEKSISYFLDTTPDKVNKYLPGSKIKIKKYRKLSKKDVDVAFLGAWNFKKEILKKELKFKKEGGKFLIHVPKVKLI
;
A
#
# COMPACT_ATOMS: atom_id res chain seq x y z
N MET A 1 -19.25 12.49 -12.87
CA MET A 1 -19.96 12.25 -11.58
C MET A 1 -19.08 11.38 -10.70
N ILE A 2 -19.16 11.52 -9.36
CA ILE A 2 -18.51 10.63 -8.38
C ILE A 2 -19.58 9.71 -7.80
N ARG A 3 -19.41 8.39 -7.93
CA ARG A 3 -20.41 7.38 -7.57
C ARG A 3 -19.84 6.40 -6.54
N LYS A 4 -20.58 6.15 -5.46
CA LYS A 4 -20.23 5.13 -4.46
C LYS A 4 -20.53 3.74 -4.99
N PHE A 5 -19.64 2.79 -4.71
CA PHE A 5 -19.84 1.39 -5.09
C PHE A 5 -19.62 0.39 -3.94
N LEU A 6 -18.83 0.72 -2.91
CA LEU A 6 -18.56 -0.18 -1.79
C LEU A 6 -18.47 0.59 -0.48
N ASN A 7 -19.06 0.04 0.58
CA ASN A 7 -18.94 0.54 1.95
C ASN A 7 -18.34 -0.56 2.84
N LEU A 8 -17.14 -0.31 3.34
CA LEU A 8 -16.41 -1.20 4.26
C LEU A 8 -16.67 -0.88 5.74
N GLY A 9 -17.67 -0.05 6.02
CA GLY A 9 -18.07 0.33 7.39
C GLY A 9 -17.16 1.38 8.03
N ASN A 10 -17.32 1.55 9.34
CA ASN A 10 -16.49 2.45 10.13
C ASN A 10 -15.17 1.75 10.48
N GLN A 11 -14.05 2.30 10.03
CA GLN A 11 -12.71 1.75 10.20
C GLN A 11 -11.86 2.67 11.08
N PRO A 12 -11.05 2.13 12.00
CA PRO A 12 -10.02 2.91 12.68
C PRO A 12 -8.85 3.20 11.71
N LEU A 13 -7.90 4.03 12.13
CA LEU A 13 -6.61 4.12 11.43
C LEU A 13 -5.89 2.77 11.50
N ALA A 14 -5.65 2.16 10.35
CA ALA A 14 -5.24 0.76 10.25
C ALA A 14 -3.87 0.46 10.86
N ASN A 15 -3.00 1.46 10.97
CA ASN A 15 -1.66 1.35 11.56
C ASN A 15 -1.54 1.97 12.98
N SER A 16 -2.64 2.42 13.59
CA SER A 16 -2.66 2.97 14.95
C SER A 16 -2.81 1.86 16.00
N TYR A 17 -1.80 1.01 16.13
CA TYR A 17 -1.78 -0.10 17.10
C TYR A 17 -1.91 0.39 18.54
N LEU A 18 -2.85 -0.18 19.28
CA LEU A 18 -3.19 0.26 20.63
C LEU A 18 -2.26 -0.35 21.69
N SER A 19 -1.85 0.45 22.66
CA SER A 19 -1.26 -0.04 23.91
C SER A 19 -2.36 -0.57 24.85
N LYS A 20 -1.99 -1.33 25.89
CA LYS A 20 -2.94 -1.82 26.91
C LYS A 20 -3.73 -0.66 27.56
N LYS A 21 -3.09 0.47 27.85
CA LYS A 21 -3.73 1.66 28.42
C LYS A 21 -4.78 2.31 27.50
N GLN A 22 -4.70 2.07 26.19
CA GLN A 22 -5.62 2.63 25.19
C GLN A 22 -6.86 1.76 24.92
N LEU A 23 -6.91 0.51 25.41
CA LEU A 23 -8.03 -0.40 25.14
C LEU A 23 -9.37 0.12 25.65
N ASN A 24 -9.39 0.85 26.76
CA ASN A 24 -10.60 1.42 27.36
C ASN A 24 -10.96 2.80 26.77
N LYS A 25 -10.10 3.36 25.89
CA LYS A 25 -10.38 4.62 25.24
C LYS A 25 -11.22 4.42 23.97
N LYS A 26 -12.06 5.41 23.66
CA LYS A 26 -12.83 5.43 22.40
C LYS A 26 -11.89 5.66 21.22
N GLU A 27 -11.85 4.72 20.29
CA GLU A 27 -11.08 4.87 19.06
C GLU A 27 -11.82 5.79 18.07
N LYS A 28 -11.10 6.70 17.44
CA LYS A 28 -11.61 7.47 16.30
C LYS A 28 -11.79 6.52 15.12
N LYS A 29 -12.98 6.57 14.50
CA LYS A 29 -13.34 5.75 13.34
C LYS A 29 -13.81 6.60 12.19
N PHE A 30 -13.51 6.16 10.99
CA PHE A 30 -13.83 6.85 9.74
C PHE A 30 -14.67 5.94 8.86
N LYS A 31 -15.64 6.50 8.17
CA LYS A 31 -16.47 5.76 7.23
C LYS A 31 -15.66 5.46 5.97
N LEU A 32 -15.33 4.20 5.74
CA LEU A 32 -14.55 3.76 4.59
C LEU A 32 -15.47 3.39 3.44
N GLU A 33 -15.80 4.36 2.62
CA GLU A 33 -16.59 4.21 1.41
C GLU A 33 -15.70 4.41 0.19
N LEU A 34 -15.87 3.56 -0.83
CA LEU A 34 -15.14 3.66 -2.08
C LEU A 34 -16.00 4.28 -3.15
N VAL A 35 -15.40 5.17 -3.91
CA VAL A 35 -16.04 5.89 -5.00
C VAL A 35 -15.26 5.75 -6.30
N PHE A 36 -16.00 5.84 -7.40
CA PHE A 36 -15.49 5.88 -8.76
C PHE A 36 -15.84 7.23 -9.40
N ASN A 37 -14.87 7.84 -10.05
CA ASN A 37 -15.05 9.09 -10.79
C ASN A 37 -15.20 8.79 -12.29
N ASP A 38 -16.35 9.07 -12.87
CA ASP A 38 -16.64 8.82 -14.30
C ASP A 38 -15.75 9.65 -15.24
N LYS A 39 -15.26 10.82 -14.80
CA LYS A 39 -14.48 11.73 -15.66
C LYS A 39 -13.06 11.19 -15.92
N ASN A 40 -12.38 10.73 -14.88
CA ASN A 40 -10.99 10.29 -14.95
C ASN A 40 -10.77 8.82 -14.55
N PHE A 41 -11.84 8.06 -14.29
CA PHE A 41 -11.85 6.63 -13.92
C PHE A 41 -11.10 6.32 -12.62
N LEU A 42 -10.86 7.33 -11.80
CA LEU A 42 -10.11 7.18 -10.55
C LEU A 42 -10.99 6.52 -9.48
N VAL A 43 -10.43 5.54 -8.80
CA VAL A 43 -11.00 4.94 -7.59
C VAL A 43 -10.34 5.54 -6.37
N SER A 44 -11.14 6.03 -5.44
CA SER A 44 -10.67 6.63 -4.20
C SER A 44 -11.59 6.32 -3.02
N ILE A 45 -11.13 6.64 -1.80
CA ILE A 45 -12.01 6.72 -0.65
C ILE A 45 -12.83 8.02 -0.73
N ASN A 46 -14.10 7.95 -0.29
CA ASN A 46 -15.04 9.07 -0.39
C ASN A 46 -14.68 10.23 0.53
N LYS A 47 -14.48 9.95 1.83
CA LYS A 47 -14.07 10.92 2.83
C LYS A 47 -12.62 10.67 3.20
N LYS A 48 -11.75 11.55 2.76
CA LYS A 48 -10.32 11.49 3.05
C LYS A 48 -10.04 11.87 4.50
N ILE A 49 -9.00 11.29 5.06
CA ILE A 49 -8.46 11.65 6.37
C ILE A 49 -7.26 12.55 6.11
N SER A 50 -7.04 13.55 6.95
CA SER A 50 -5.91 14.44 6.74
C SER A 50 -4.58 13.69 6.78
N THR A 51 -3.66 14.10 5.95
CA THR A 51 -2.34 13.48 5.85
C THR A 51 -1.59 13.55 7.19
N GLU A 52 -1.76 14.65 7.94
CA GLU A 52 -1.14 14.89 9.25
C GLU A 52 -1.67 13.92 10.31
N GLU A 53 -2.94 13.53 10.22
CA GLU A 53 -3.52 12.56 11.14
C GLU A 53 -2.97 11.15 10.90
N MET A 54 -2.67 10.80 9.65
CA MET A 54 -2.16 9.49 9.27
C MET A 54 -0.64 9.38 9.40
N PHE A 55 0.10 10.40 8.98
CA PHE A 55 1.58 10.40 8.89
C PHE A 55 2.17 11.42 9.86
N ASN A 56 2.25 11.03 11.11
CA ASN A 56 2.74 11.84 12.22
C ASN A 56 4.04 11.27 12.82
N SER A 57 4.53 11.89 13.90
CA SER A 57 5.76 11.49 14.59
C SER A 57 5.72 10.11 15.27
N HIS A 58 4.61 9.38 15.19
CA HIS A 58 4.46 8.03 15.75
C HIS A 58 4.19 6.97 14.68
N TYR A 59 4.43 7.29 13.42
CA TYR A 59 4.21 6.37 12.30
C TYR A 59 5.11 5.13 12.43
N PRO A 60 4.54 3.90 12.45
CA PRO A 60 5.30 2.70 12.84
C PRO A 60 5.96 1.96 11.67
N TYR A 61 5.58 2.27 10.43
CA TYR A 61 6.03 1.49 9.28
C TYR A 61 7.46 1.86 8.87
N ARG A 62 8.29 0.84 8.65
CA ARG A 62 9.68 0.97 8.16
C ARG A 62 9.90 0.01 7.00
N SER A 63 10.27 0.54 5.86
CA SER A 63 10.49 -0.22 4.62
C SER A 63 11.67 -1.18 4.72
N SER A 64 12.71 -0.82 5.49
CA SER A 64 13.91 -1.62 5.66
C SER A 64 13.69 -2.92 6.47
N MET A 65 12.57 -3.02 7.19
CA MET A 65 12.23 -4.23 7.96
C MET A 65 11.82 -5.44 7.08
N SER A 66 11.70 -5.24 5.77
CA SER A 66 11.37 -6.29 4.81
C SER A 66 12.53 -6.58 3.86
N ASN A 67 13.13 -7.76 3.96
CA ASN A 67 14.18 -8.21 3.02
C ASN A 67 13.70 -8.18 1.57
N THR A 68 12.44 -8.51 1.32
CA THR A 68 11.83 -8.43 -0.01
C THR A 68 11.83 -6.99 -0.53
N MET A 69 11.51 -6.01 0.31
CA MET A 69 11.55 -4.60 -0.06
C MET A 69 12.98 -4.11 -0.28
N LEU A 70 13.93 -4.46 0.59
CA LEU A 70 15.35 -4.11 0.42
C LEU A 70 15.88 -4.63 -0.93
N LYS A 71 15.60 -5.90 -1.25
CA LYS A 71 15.98 -6.48 -2.55
C LYS A 71 15.33 -5.76 -3.73
N SER A 72 14.04 -5.39 -3.60
CA SER A 72 13.32 -4.63 -4.62
C SER A 72 13.94 -3.25 -4.85
N PHE A 73 14.26 -2.51 -3.78
CA PHE A 73 14.90 -1.20 -3.87
C PHE A 73 16.31 -1.28 -4.45
N LYS A 74 17.11 -2.30 -4.09
CA LYS A 74 18.41 -2.54 -4.71
C LYS A 74 18.30 -2.79 -6.22
N ASN A 75 17.36 -3.64 -6.64
CA ASN A 75 17.16 -3.95 -8.05
C ASN A 75 16.72 -2.73 -8.86
N ILE A 76 15.77 -1.93 -8.33
CA ILE A 76 15.32 -0.72 -9.03
C ILE A 76 16.41 0.33 -9.09
N SER A 77 17.20 0.54 -8.02
CA SER A 77 18.30 1.50 -8.03
C SER A 77 19.41 1.13 -9.03
N THR A 78 19.72 -0.17 -9.17
CA THR A 78 20.65 -0.66 -10.21
C THR A 78 20.11 -0.35 -11.61
N MET A 79 18.82 -0.61 -11.85
CA MET A 79 18.18 -0.30 -13.14
C MET A 79 18.16 1.21 -13.40
N ILE A 80 17.86 2.04 -12.39
CA ILE A 80 17.87 3.51 -12.50
C ILE A 80 19.26 4.00 -12.92
N LYS A 81 20.32 3.55 -12.27
CA LYS A 81 21.70 3.91 -12.61
C LYS A 81 22.05 3.53 -14.05
N LYS A 82 21.69 2.30 -14.48
CA LYS A 82 21.98 1.82 -15.83
C LYS A 82 21.17 2.54 -16.92
N ARG A 83 19.87 2.78 -16.69
CA ARG A 83 18.94 3.30 -17.72
C ARG A 83 18.95 4.82 -17.83
N PHE A 84 19.04 5.52 -16.70
CA PHE A 84 18.82 6.96 -16.62
C PHE A 84 20.06 7.75 -16.19
N ASN A 85 21.00 7.12 -15.47
CA ASN A 85 22.23 7.72 -14.93
C ASN A 85 21.99 9.12 -14.31
N PRO A 86 21.02 9.27 -13.38
CA PRO A 86 20.63 10.57 -12.85
C PRO A 86 21.73 11.15 -11.95
N LYS A 87 22.00 12.46 -12.07
CA LYS A 87 22.90 13.21 -11.21
C LYS A 87 22.20 13.80 -10.00
N PHE A 88 20.91 14.13 -10.14
CA PHE A 88 20.09 14.63 -9.03
C PHE A 88 18.75 13.87 -8.92
N ILE A 89 18.54 13.26 -7.76
CA ILE A 89 17.37 12.41 -7.46
C ILE A 89 16.60 12.99 -6.28
N ILE A 90 15.26 12.93 -6.35
CA ILE A 90 14.37 13.19 -5.21
C ILE A 90 13.54 11.93 -4.95
N GLU A 91 13.55 11.43 -3.70
CA GLU A 91 12.63 10.38 -3.26
C GLU A 91 11.49 10.98 -2.45
N ILE A 92 10.24 10.82 -2.92
CA ILE A 92 9.03 11.25 -2.20
C ILE A 92 8.49 10.09 -1.37
N GLY A 93 8.39 10.28 -0.04
CA GLY A 93 8.08 9.22 0.92
C GLY A 93 9.27 8.31 1.12
N SER A 94 10.43 8.90 1.42
CA SER A 94 11.71 8.17 1.51
C SER A 94 11.77 7.18 2.69
N ASN A 95 10.83 7.27 3.60
CA ASN A 95 10.73 6.41 4.76
C ASN A 95 12.08 6.32 5.50
N ASP A 96 12.49 5.16 5.99
CA ASP A 96 13.75 4.94 6.71
C ASP A 96 14.98 4.75 5.80
N GLY A 97 14.87 5.15 4.51
CA GLY A 97 15.98 5.26 3.56
C GLY A 97 16.35 4.00 2.81
N ALA A 98 15.50 2.98 2.81
CA ALA A 98 15.77 1.71 2.14
C ALA A 98 16.13 1.86 0.64
N PHE A 99 15.60 2.86 -0.04
CA PHE A 99 15.98 3.22 -1.41
C PHE A 99 17.15 4.22 -1.43
N LEU A 100 17.12 5.28 -0.58
CA LEU A 100 18.17 6.31 -0.50
C LEU A 100 19.57 5.71 -0.39
N TYR A 101 19.74 4.68 0.45
CA TYR A 101 21.05 4.07 0.74
C TYR A 101 21.73 3.40 -0.46
N ASN A 102 21.04 3.28 -1.58
CA ASN A 102 21.62 2.73 -2.81
C ASN A 102 22.28 3.80 -3.70
N PHE A 103 22.25 5.09 -3.30
CA PHE A 103 22.82 6.21 -4.06
C PHE A 103 23.83 7.00 -3.25
N ASN A 104 24.69 7.75 -3.95
CA ASN A 104 25.58 8.69 -3.29
C ASN A 104 24.76 9.79 -2.61
N ARG A 105 25.11 10.14 -1.36
CA ARG A 105 24.41 11.15 -0.54
C ARG A 105 24.33 12.52 -1.21
N LYS A 106 25.33 12.89 -2.03
CA LYS A 106 25.36 14.17 -2.76
C LYS A 106 24.33 14.24 -3.89
N ASN A 107 23.86 13.07 -4.38
CA ASN A 107 23.01 12.96 -5.57
C ASN A 107 21.54 12.73 -5.25
N ILE A 108 21.16 12.60 -3.98
CA ILE A 108 19.79 12.25 -3.60
C ILE A 108 19.30 13.03 -2.39
N ILE A 109 18.04 13.46 -2.45
CA ILE A 109 17.29 14.07 -1.34
C ILE A 109 16.06 13.22 -1.05
N GLY A 110 15.86 12.90 0.24
CA GLY A 110 14.62 12.27 0.72
C GLY A 110 13.61 13.31 1.20
N ILE A 111 12.34 13.10 0.90
CA ILE A 111 11.21 13.85 1.47
C ILE A 111 10.37 12.88 2.29
N GLU A 112 10.31 13.09 3.62
CA GLU A 112 9.62 12.18 4.55
C GLU A 112 8.98 12.98 5.69
N PRO A 113 7.64 13.15 5.72
CA PRO A 113 6.97 14.00 6.71
C PRO A 113 7.00 13.42 8.12
N CYS A 114 7.15 12.10 8.29
CA CYS A 114 7.19 11.46 9.61
C CYS A 114 8.54 11.70 10.28
N LYS A 115 8.64 12.69 11.16
CA LYS A 115 9.89 13.11 11.80
C LYS A 115 10.66 11.96 12.48
N ASN A 116 9.97 11.04 13.16
CA ASN A 116 10.60 9.86 13.78
C ASN A 116 11.28 8.95 12.76
N ILE A 117 10.77 8.90 11.53
CA ILE A 117 11.30 8.10 10.43
C ILE A 117 12.42 8.88 9.70
N ALA A 118 12.19 10.15 9.36
CA ALA A 118 13.18 11.02 8.71
C ALA A 118 14.49 11.12 9.50
N THR A 119 14.41 11.17 10.84
CA THR A 119 15.58 11.21 11.73
C THR A 119 16.52 10.01 11.52
N ILE A 120 16.02 8.84 11.08
CA ILE A 120 16.85 7.65 10.84
C ILE A 120 17.82 7.89 9.68
N THR A 121 17.35 8.51 8.61
CA THR A 121 18.18 8.83 7.43
C THR A 121 19.11 10.02 7.68
N MET A 122 18.64 11.04 8.42
CA MET A 122 19.43 12.19 8.84
C MET A 122 20.62 11.77 9.70
N LYS A 123 20.44 10.87 10.67
CA LYS A 123 21.53 10.29 11.49
C LYS A 123 22.59 9.58 10.63
N LYS A 124 22.20 9.03 9.48
CA LYS A 124 23.12 8.44 8.50
C LYS A 124 23.68 9.47 7.50
N LYS A 125 23.52 10.78 7.79
CA LYS A 125 24.02 11.90 6.99
C LYS A 125 23.44 11.96 5.55
N TYR A 126 22.24 11.42 5.32
CA TYR A 126 21.49 11.66 4.09
C TYR A 126 20.66 12.93 4.23
N LYS A 127 20.64 13.77 3.20
CA LYS A 127 19.77 14.95 3.15
C LYS A 127 18.33 14.50 3.06
N THR A 128 17.59 14.64 4.17
CA THR A 128 16.16 14.32 4.25
C THR A 128 15.44 15.53 4.80
N ILE A 129 14.30 15.87 4.20
CA ILE A 129 13.47 17.00 4.59
C ILE A 129 12.18 16.44 5.20
N ASP A 130 11.93 16.73 6.47
CA ASP A 130 10.77 16.27 7.24
C ASP A 130 9.51 17.13 7.00
N LYS A 131 9.14 17.25 5.71
CA LYS A 131 7.98 18.02 5.24
C LYS A 131 7.17 17.22 4.23
N TYR A 132 5.91 17.59 4.06
CA TYR A 132 5.08 17.09 2.97
C TYR A 132 5.54 17.65 1.62
N TRP A 133 5.37 16.83 0.57
CA TRP A 133 5.70 17.24 -0.79
C TRP A 133 4.67 18.26 -1.31
N THR A 134 5.13 19.48 -1.59
CA THR A 134 4.33 20.62 -2.07
C THR A 134 5.02 21.35 -3.19
N LYS A 135 4.28 22.19 -3.95
CA LYS A 135 4.85 23.05 -5.00
C LYS A 135 5.92 24.00 -4.44
N ASN A 136 5.70 24.54 -3.25
CA ASN A 136 6.68 25.41 -2.59
C ASN A 136 7.95 24.66 -2.21
N LEU A 137 7.82 23.46 -1.63
CA LEU A 137 8.99 22.62 -1.35
C LEU A 137 9.72 22.22 -2.63
N ALA A 138 9.00 21.86 -3.69
CA ALA A 138 9.58 21.55 -4.98
C ALA A 138 10.41 22.71 -5.54
N ARG A 139 9.89 23.94 -5.53
CA ARG A 139 10.65 25.15 -5.94
C ARG A 139 11.90 25.35 -5.07
N PHE A 140 11.77 25.19 -3.76
CA PHE A 140 12.89 25.35 -2.83
C PHE A 140 14.01 24.34 -3.09
N VAL A 141 13.69 23.04 -3.17
CA VAL A 141 14.72 21.99 -3.34
C VAL A 141 15.34 21.98 -4.74
N THR A 142 14.66 22.53 -5.73
CA THR A 142 15.12 22.61 -7.13
C THR A 142 15.41 24.03 -7.60
N LYS A 143 15.69 24.96 -6.66
CA LYS A 143 15.97 26.37 -6.97
C LYS A 143 17.17 26.51 -7.93
N ASN A 144 18.26 25.81 -7.64
CA ASN A 144 19.49 25.89 -8.42
C ASN A 144 19.51 24.93 -9.61
N ASN A 145 19.00 23.69 -9.40
CA ASN A 145 19.00 22.65 -10.44
C ASN A 145 17.70 21.85 -10.40
N LYS A 146 17.10 21.62 -11.57
CA LYS A 146 15.98 20.69 -11.72
C LYS A 146 16.47 19.23 -11.56
N CYS A 147 15.61 18.34 -11.04
CA CYS A 147 16.01 16.97 -10.82
C CYS A 147 15.85 16.11 -12.09
N ASP A 148 16.76 15.16 -12.24
CA ASP A 148 16.75 14.21 -13.35
C ASP A 148 15.77 13.08 -13.10
N LEU A 149 15.54 12.74 -11.82
CA LEU A 149 14.68 11.64 -11.46
C LEU A 149 13.97 11.90 -10.13
N ILE A 150 12.65 11.69 -10.16
CA ILE A 150 11.83 11.57 -8.95
C ILE A 150 11.43 10.11 -8.79
N TYR A 151 11.62 9.55 -7.61
CA TYR A 151 11.16 8.22 -7.26
C TYR A 151 10.12 8.28 -6.15
N SER A 152 9.04 7.51 -6.28
CA SER A 152 8.03 7.38 -5.22
C SER A 152 7.41 5.98 -5.26
N ALA A 153 7.56 5.25 -4.18
CA ALA A 153 6.99 3.89 -4.06
C ALA A 153 5.99 3.81 -2.91
N ASN A 154 4.76 3.38 -3.22
CA ASN A 154 3.67 3.21 -2.27
C ASN A 154 3.32 4.45 -1.44
N THR A 155 3.59 5.65 -1.97
CA THR A 155 3.40 6.93 -1.27
C THR A 155 2.34 7.80 -1.94
N LEU A 156 2.36 7.96 -3.29
CA LEU A 156 1.42 8.88 -3.96
C LEU A 156 -0.04 8.47 -3.81
N SER A 157 -0.33 7.20 -3.57
CA SER A 157 -1.68 6.74 -3.20
C SER A 157 -2.17 7.27 -1.85
N HIS A 158 -1.27 7.78 -1.01
CA HIS A 158 -1.56 8.29 0.32
C HIS A 158 -1.72 9.80 0.38
N ILE A 159 -1.32 10.52 -0.67
CA ILE A 159 -1.33 11.98 -0.68
C ILE A 159 -2.69 12.48 -1.14
N GLU A 160 -3.34 13.29 -0.31
CA GLU A 160 -4.71 13.74 -0.52
C GLU A 160 -4.87 14.60 -1.77
N ASN A 161 -3.98 15.56 -1.98
CA ASN A 161 -4.09 16.57 -3.04
C ASN A 161 -3.22 16.22 -4.26
N LEU A 162 -3.82 15.58 -5.26
CA LEU A 162 -3.12 15.23 -6.50
C LEU A 162 -2.67 16.45 -7.31
N ASN A 163 -3.42 17.56 -7.25
CA ASN A 163 -3.06 18.80 -7.95
C ASN A 163 -1.76 19.40 -7.39
N GLU A 164 -1.65 19.43 -6.06
CA GLU A 164 -0.43 19.87 -5.40
C GLU A 164 0.73 18.95 -5.75
N THR A 165 0.50 17.63 -5.64
CA THR A 165 1.53 16.61 -5.80
C THR A 165 2.10 16.56 -7.22
N PHE A 166 1.25 16.40 -8.24
CA PHE A 166 1.72 16.31 -9.63
C PHE A 166 2.19 17.65 -10.17
N GLY A 167 1.58 18.77 -9.73
CA GLY A 167 2.07 20.11 -10.01
C GLY A 167 3.49 20.34 -9.47
N ALA A 168 3.76 19.89 -8.23
CA ALA A 168 5.09 19.93 -7.61
C ALA A 168 6.10 19.04 -8.35
N ILE A 169 5.69 17.85 -8.80
CA ILE A 169 6.52 16.95 -9.63
C ILE A 169 6.89 17.63 -10.95
N ASN A 170 5.92 18.24 -11.65
CA ASN A 170 6.19 18.96 -12.91
C ASN A 170 7.14 20.14 -12.72
N ILE A 171 7.04 20.88 -11.60
CA ILE A 171 7.95 21.97 -11.23
C ILE A 171 9.37 21.46 -11.02
N ALA A 172 9.53 20.33 -10.31
CA ALA A 172 10.83 19.81 -9.88
C ALA A 172 11.60 19.11 -11.00
N LEU A 173 10.92 18.39 -11.90
CA LEU A 173 11.56 17.66 -12.99
C LEU A 173 12.23 18.59 -14.00
N SER A 174 13.43 18.23 -14.47
CA SER A 174 14.08 18.81 -15.63
C SER A 174 13.29 18.49 -16.92
N LYS A 175 13.65 19.10 -18.04
CA LYS A 175 13.01 18.85 -19.35
C LYS A 175 13.07 17.35 -19.71
N GLU A 176 14.20 16.69 -19.47
CA GLU A 176 14.42 15.27 -19.73
C GLU A 176 14.19 14.38 -18.49
N GLY A 177 13.77 14.98 -17.38
CA GLY A 177 13.58 14.26 -16.11
C GLY A 177 12.47 13.21 -16.16
N VAL A 178 12.60 12.20 -15.31
CA VAL A 178 11.67 11.06 -15.22
C VAL A 178 11.11 10.92 -13.80
N LEU A 179 9.80 10.76 -13.70
CA LEU A 179 9.16 10.26 -12.48
C LEU A 179 9.01 8.73 -12.59
N ILE A 180 9.47 8.01 -11.58
CA ILE A 180 9.18 6.60 -11.40
C ILE A 180 8.21 6.46 -10.23
N LEU A 181 7.00 6.00 -10.52
CA LEU A 181 5.92 5.80 -9.56
C LEU A 181 5.64 4.32 -9.41
N GLU A 182 5.67 3.80 -8.18
CA GLU A 182 5.24 2.43 -7.87
C GLU A 182 4.07 2.42 -6.89
N GLY A 183 3.14 1.51 -7.11
CA GLY A 183 2.04 1.30 -6.18
C GLY A 183 1.13 0.14 -6.57
N PRO A 184 0.23 -0.27 -5.65
CA PRO A 184 -0.76 -1.28 -5.93
C PRO A 184 -1.62 -0.92 -7.13
N SER A 185 -1.83 -1.88 -8.02
CA SER A 185 -2.61 -1.69 -9.25
C SER A 185 -4.09 -2.03 -9.03
N LEU A 186 -4.99 -1.23 -9.59
CA LEU A 186 -6.43 -1.42 -9.45
C LEU A 186 -6.93 -2.70 -10.12
N LEU A 187 -6.41 -3.06 -11.29
CA LEU A 187 -6.86 -4.24 -12.03
C LEU A 187 -6.74 -5.54 -11.21
N PRO A 188 -5.57 -5.90 -10.63
CA PRO A 188 -5.49 -7.08 -9.77
C PRO A 188 -6.35 -6.96 -8.51
N CYS A 189 -6.53 -5.77 -7.94
CA CYS A 189 -7.41 -5.57 -6.78
C CYS A 189 -8.86 -5.95 -7.10
N ILE A 190 -9.41 -5.45 -8.20
CA ILE A 190 -10.79 -5.73 -8.61
C ILE A 190 -10.94 -7.17 -9.08
N LYS A 191 -10.00 -7.67 -9.91
CA LYS A 191 -10.04 -9.03 -10.48
C LYS A 191 -9.95 -10.11 -9.40
N ASN A 192 -9.06 -9.94 -8.43
CA ASN A 192 -8.76 -10.93 -7.39
C ASN A 192 -9.48 -10.65 -6.06
N ASN A 193 -10.45 -9.75 -6.04
CA ASN A 193 -11.23 -9.43 -4.85
C ASN A 193 -10.40 -8.97 -3.64
N ILE A 194 -9.32 -8.20 -3.90
CA ILE A 194 -8.39 -7.71 -2.88
C ILE A 194 -8.96 -6.40 -2.27
N TYR A 195 -10.07 -6.51 -1.55
CA TYR A 195 -10.75 -5.35 -0.97
C TYR A 195 -10.03 -4.77 0.26
N ASP A 196 -9.17 -5.54 0.88
CA ASP A 196 -8.32 -5.13 2.00
C ASP A 196 -7.14 -4.22 1.58
N GLN A 197 -6.94 -4.04 0.27
CA GLN A 197 -6.04 -3.02 -0.24
C GLN A 197 -6.59 -1.60 -0.03
N PHE A 198 -7.92 -1.47 0.14
CA PHE A 198 -8.57 -0.21 0.42
C PHE A 198 -8.69 -0.01 1.93
N TYR A 199 -7.88 0.86 2.49
CA TYR A 199 -7.91 1.30 3.88
C TYR A 199 -7.61 2.80 3.95
N CYS A 200 -7.79 3.41 5.08
CA CYS A 200 -7.79 4.87 5.22
C CYS A 200 -6.53 5.58 4.67
N GLU A 201 -5.36 4.94 4.70
CA GLU A 201 -4.13 5.49 4.15
C GLU A 201 -4.06 5.39 2.61
N HIS A 202 -4.75 4.42 1.99
CA HIS A 202 -4.81 4.27 0.54
C HIS A 202 -5.96 5.10 -0.04
N ILE A 203 -5.76 6.42 -0.09
CA ILE A 203 -6.75 7.37 -0.61
C ILE A 203 -7.11 7.05 -2.05
N TYR A 204 -6.12 6.65 -2.85
CA TYR A 204 -6.26 6.28 -4.25
C TYR A 204 -5.68 4.90 -4.54
N VAL A 205 -6.33 4.16 -5.44
CA VAL A 205 -5.73 2.99 -6.09
C VAL A 205 -5.79 3.20 -7.59
N PHE A 206 -4.63 3.42 -8.20
CA PHE A 206 -4.54 3.78 -9.60
C PHE A 206 -4.67 2.54 -10.52
N SER A 207 -5.35 2.74 -11.63
CA SER A 207 -5.19 1.97 -12.86
C SER A 207 -4.35 2.77 -13.86
N THR A 208 -3.84 2.13 -14.89
CA THR A 208 -3.10 2.83 -15.96
C THR A 208 -3.99 3.85 -16.64
N ILE A 209 -5.26 3.50 -16.93
CA ILE A 209 -6.22 4.41 -17.57
C ILE A 209 -6.56 5.61 -16.68
N SER A 210 -6.65 5.43 -15.35
CA SER A 210 -6.96 6.54 -14.46
C SER A 210 -5.76 7.45 -14.23
N LEU A 211 -4.56 6.85 -14.07
CA LEU A 211 -3.34 7.63 -13.91
C LEU A 211 -3.04 8.44 -15.17
N ASP A 212 -3.17 7.84 -16.35
CA ASP A 212 -2.98 8.52 -17.63
C ASP A 212 -3.90 9.76 -17.74
N LYS A 213 -5.19 9.61 -17.39
CA LYS A 213 -6.14 10.73 -17.36
C LYS A 213 -5.76 11.84 -16.37
N VAL A 214 -5.32 11.45 -15.15
CA VAL A 214 -4.91 12.43 -14.14
C VAL A 214 -3.65 13.19 -14.58
N LEU A 215 -2.66 12.50 -15.16
CA LEU A 215 -1.40 13.11 -15.59
C LEU A 215 -1.56 14.13 -16.71
N MET A 216 -2.59 14.00 -17.55
CA MET A 216 -2.86 14.95 -18.65
C MET A 216 -3.02 16.38 -18.17
N ASP A 217 -3.63 16.60 -16.99
CA ASP A 217 -3.87 17.91 -16.40
C ASP A 217 -2.55 18.58 -15.93
N PHE A 218 -1.43 17.84 -15.89
CA PHE A 218 -0.12 18.30 -15.39
C PHE A 218 0.97 18.31 -16.46
N ASN A 219 0.61 18.19 -17.73
CA ASN A 219 1.59 18.10 -18.84
C ASN A 219 2.57 16.93 -18.66
N LEU A 220 2.10 15.83 -18.05
CA LEU A 220 2.84 14.57 -17.83
C LEU A 220 2.20 13.45 -18.63
N GLU A 221 3.00 12.42 -18.98
CA GLU A 221 2.51 11.23 -19.66
C GLU A 221 3.30 9.98 -19.30
N ILE A 222 2.63 8.84 -19.30
CA ILE A 222 3.27 7.53 -19.07
C ILE A 222 3.97 7.09 -20.36
N PHE A 223 5.30 6.89 -20.32
CA PHE A 223 6.03 6.42 -21.49
C PHE A 223 6.42 4.93 -21.42
N ASP A 224 6.47 4.35 -20.22
CA ASP A 224 6.75 2.91 -20.04
C ASP A 224 6.16 2.40 -18.72
N LEU A 225 6.02 1.09 -18.57
CA LEU A 225 5.59 0.48 -17.31
C LEU A 225 6.13 -0.95 -17.13
N ASN A 226 6.15 -1.39 -15.87
CA ASN A 226 6.41 -2.78 -15.50
C ASN A 226 5.35 -3.28 -14.51
N ILE A 227 4.83 -4.48 -14.75
CA ILE A 227 3.94 -5.14 -13.81
C ILE A 227 4.77 -5.89 -12.77
N LEU A 228 4.50 -5.65 -11.50
CA LEU A 228 5.21 -6.22 -10.36
C LEU A 228 4.31 -7.19 -9.58
N LYS A 229 4.95 -8.18 -8.94
CA LYS A 229 4.24 -9.17 -8.08
C LYS A 229 4.06 -8.69 -6.63
N THR A 230 4.62 -7.55 -6.27
CA THR A 230 4.54 -6.97 -4.92
C THR A 230 3.09 -6.62 -4.56
N HIS A 231 2.77 -6.66 -3.27
CA HIS A 231 1.46 -6.25 -2.69
C HIS A 231 0.22 -6.91 -3.31
N GLY A 232 0.37 -8.07 -3.99
CA GLY A 232 -0.72 -8.74 -4.70
C GLY A 232 -0.93 -8.28 -6.14
N GLY A 233 -0.02 -7.49 -6.66
CA GLY A 233 0.01 -6.88 -7.98
C GLY A 233 0.17 -5.37 -7.91
N SER A 234 1.33 -4.89 -8.36
CA SER A 234 1.66 -3.47 -8.44
C SER A 234 2.08 -3.10 -9.85
N THR A 235 2.06 -1.83 -10.16
CA THR A 235 2.61 -1.31 -11.40
C THR A 235 3.67 -0.28 -11.09
N ARG A 236 4.79 -0.37 -11.79
CA ARG A 236 5.82 0.66 -11.84
C ARG A 236 5.63 1.42 -13.14
N TYR A 237 5.29 2.69 -13.02
CA TYR A 237 5.12 3.61 -14.13
C TYR A 237 6.38 4.45 -14.31
N TYR A 238 6.76 4.68 -15.56
CA TYR A 238 7.78 5.63 -15.95
C TYR A 238 7.09 6.78 -16.65
N ILE A 239 7.17 7.95 -16.06
CA ILE A 239 6.39 9.14 -16.44
C ILE A 239 7.38 10.24 -16.80
N LYS A 240 7.08 11.00 -17.86
CA LYS A 240 7.86 12.11 -18.36
C LYS A 240 6.98 13.34 -18.61
N LYS A 241 7.59 14.48 -18.83
CA LYS A 241 6.88 15.63 -19.40
C LYS A 241 6.47 15.34 -20.84
N LYS A 242 5.32 15.83 -21.30
CA LYS A 242 4.86 15.61 -22.68
C LYS A 242 5.84 16.15 -23.74
N ASN A 243 6.51 17.27 -23.44
CA ASN A 243 7.52 17.86 -24.31
C ASN A 243 8.92 17.22 -24.21
N ASN A 244 9.07 16.14 -23.44
CA ASN A 244 10.28 15.34 -23.41
C ASN A 244 10.28 14.36 -24.59
N LEU A 245 11.08 14.62 -25.61
CA LEU A 245 11.17 13.79 -26.82
C LEU A 245 12.17 12.64 -26.70
N LYS A 246 12.96 12.59 -25.64
CA LYS A 246 13.99 11.56 -25.42
C LYS A 246 13.41 10.14 -25.28
N TYR A 247 12.23 10.00 -24.69
CA TYR A 247 11.61 8.71 -24.44
C TYR A 247 10.33 8.55 -25.25
N LYS A 248 10.30 7.54 -26.13
CA LYS A 248 9.10 7.16 -26.88
C LYS A 248 8.13 6.36 -26.01
N ILE A 249 6.83 6.48 -26.26
CA ILE A 249 5.80 5.70 -25.55
C ILE A 249 5.90 4.23 -25.97
N SER A 250 6.12 3.34 -25.01
CA SER A 250 6.26 1.90 -25.26
C SER A 250 4.93 1.25 -25.61
N LYS A 251 5.00 0.17 -26.41
CA LYS A 251 3.81 -0.66 -26.72
C LYS A 251 3.14 -1.22 -25.46
N LYS A 252 3.90 -1.45 -24.38
CA LYS A 252 3.37 -1.95 -23.09
C LYS A 252 2.30 -1.03 -22.49
N VAL A 253 2.45 0.30 -22.60
CA VAL A 253 1.48 1.26 -22.09
C VAL A 253 0.14 1.09 -22.82
N LYS A 254 0.16 1.06 -24.15
CA LYS A 254 -1.04 0.85 -24.97
C LYS A 254 -1.71 -0.50 -24.69
N GLN A 255 -0.90 -1.55 -24.53
CA GLN A 255 -1.39 -2.90 -24.20
C GLN A 255 -2.07 -2.95 -22.82
N GLU A 256 -1.48 -2.33 -21.80
CA GLU A 256 -2.09 -2.33 -20.45
C GLU A 256 -3.36 -1.48 -20.43
N ILE A 257 -3.39 -0.31 -21.06
CA ILE A 257 -4.62 0.50 -21.23
C ILE A 257 -5.72 -0.31 -21.92
N SER A 258 -5.39 -1.01 -23.02
CA SER A 258 -6.35 -1.87 -23.75
C SER A 258 -6.87 -3.00 -22.87
N LYS A 259 -6.01 -3.68 -22.13
CA LYS A 259 -6.36 -4.75 -21.18
C LYS A 259 -7.27 -4.25 -20.06
N GLU A 260 -6.99 -3.10 -19.46
CA GLU A 260 -7.81 -2.49 -18.42
C GLU A 260 -9.18 -2.06 -18.96
N ARG A 261 -9.25 -1.49 -20.19
CA ARG A 261 -10.49 -1.18 -20.88
C ARG A 261 -11.31 -2.43 -21.21
N LYS A 262 -10.67 -3.50 -21.74
CA LYS A 262 -11.31 -4.78 -22.02
C LYS A 262 -11.92 -5.39 -20.74
N TYR A 263 -11.24 -5.27 -19.60
CA TYR A 263 -11.77 -5.70 -18.30
C TYR A 263 -12.92 -4.80 -17.81
N GLY A 264 -13.05 -3.58 -18.31
CA GLY A 264 -14.11 -2.66 -17.96
C GLY A 264 -13.80 -1.70 -16.81
N LEU A 265 -12.52 -1.42 -16.49
CA LEU A 265 -12.17 -0.49 -15.41
C LEU A 265 -12.64 0.96 -15.63
N HIS A 266 -13.08 1.31 -16.83
CA HIS A 266 -13.73 2.58 -17.16
C HIS A 266 -15.26 2.56 -16.97
N ARG A 267 -15.84 1.42 -16.55
CA ARG A 267 -17.29 1.21 -16.43
C ARG A 267 -17.69 1.01 -14.97
N PHE A 268 -18.67 1.77 -14.50
CA PHE A 268 -19.15 1.68 -13.12
C PHE A 268 -19.68 0.29 -12.73
N ASN A 269 -20.34 -0.42 -13.65
CA ASN A 269 -20.88 -1.76 -13.39
C ASN A 269 -19.81 -2.79 -12.97
N THR A 270 -18.55 -2.61 -13.40
CA THR A 270 -17.42 -3.43 -12.95
C THR A 270 -17.23 -3.33 -11.43
N TYR A 271 -17.41 -2.14 -10.87
CA TYR A 271 -17.28 -1.86 -9.44
C TYR A 271 -18.49 -2.32 -8.64
N LEU A 272 -19.70 -2.26 -9.21
CA LEU A 272 -20.88 -2.87 -8.58
C LEU A 272 -20.71 -4.38 -8.45
N SER A 273 -20.29 -5.06 -9.52
CA SER A 273 -20.00 -6.49 -9.50
C SER A 273 -18.88 -6.85 -8.49
N PHE A 274 -17.86 -6.01 -8.37
CA PHE A 274 -16.84 -6.17 -7.33
C PHE A 274 -17.44 -6.04 -5.93
N SER A 275 -18.27 -5.04 -5.69
CA SER A 275 -18.96 -4.84 -4.41
C SER A 275 -19.73 -6.08 -3.96
N GLU A 276 -20.50 -6.70 -4.87
CA GLU A 276 -21.24 -7.93 -4.57
C GLU A 276 -20.30 -9.10 -4.21
N ARG A 277 -19.19 -9.26 -4.94
CA ARG A 277 -18.18 -10.28 -4.60
C ARG A 277 -17.55 -10.04 -3.21
N VAL A 278 -17.31 -8.78 -2.84
CA VAL A 278 -16.78 -8.40 -1.51
C VAL A 278 -17.80 -8.73 -0.42
N LYS A 279 -19.09 -8.40 -0.60
CA LYS A 279 -20.15 -8.76 0.34
C LYS A 279 -20.26 -10.27 0.52
N LYS A 280 -20.20 -11.05 -0.57
CA LYS A 280 -20.18 -12.51 -0.53
C LYS A 280 -18.93 -13.05 0.20
N SER A 281 -17.76 -12.46 -0.05
CA SER A 281 -16.51 -12.80 0.64
C SER A 281 -16.64 -12.59 2.15
N ARG A 282 -17.20 -11.46 2.60
CA ARG A 282 -17.48 -11.16 4.01
C ARG A 282 -18.37 -12.22 4.64
N LYS A 283 -19.51 -12.55 4.01
CA LYS A 283 -20.45 -13.57 4.50
C LYS A 283 -19.74 -14.92 4.67
N ASN A 284 -18.96 -15.35 3.68
CA ASN A 284 -18.23 -16.61 3.72
C ASN A 284 -17.13 -16.63 4.80
N PHE A 285 -16.40 -15.53 4.99
CA PHE A 285 -15.36 -15.43 6.01
C PHE A 285 -15.94 -15.57 7.42
N ILE A 286 -17.06 -14.88 7.69
CA ILE A 286 -17.78 -14.98 8.96
C ILE A 286 -18.32 -16.40 9.16
N LYS A 287 -18.91 -17.01 8.13
CA LYS A 287 -19.46 -18.39 8.20
C LYS A 287 -18.39 -19.41 8.57
N ILE A 288 -17.21 -19.34 7.92
CA ILE A 288 -16.10 -20.26 8.22
C ILE A 288 -15.60 -20.07 9.65
N LEU A 289 -15.38 -18.81 10.10
CA LEU A 289 -14.93 -18.56 11.46
C LEU A 289 -15.94 -19.04 12.51
N LYS A 290 -17.23 -18.80 12.30
CA LYS A 290 -18.29 -19.32 13.20
C LYS A 290 -18.24 -20.84 13.29
N LYS A 291 -18.13 -21.54 12.15
CA LYS A 291 -17.99 -23.01 12.13
C LYS A 291 -16.77 -23.49 12.87
N LEU A 292 -15.59 -22.87 12.64
CA LEU A 292 -14.35 -23.24 13.35
C LEU A 292 -14.49 -23.06 14.86
N ASN A 293 -15.13 -21.97 15.30
CA ASN A 293 -15.33 -21.70 16.72
C ASN A 293 -16.35 -22.67 17.35
N SER A 294 -17.44 -23.03 16.64
CA SER A 294 -18.38 -24.06 17.16
C SER A 294 -17.76 -25.45 17.25
N GLU A 295 -16.73 -25.73 16.44
CA GLU A 295 -15.92 -26.95 16.53
C GLU A 295 -14.76 -26.83 17.52
N ASN A 296 -14.73 -25.81 18.37
CA ASN A 296 -13.67 -25.52 19.35
C ASN A 296 -12.26 -25.47 18.74
N LYS A 297 -12.12 -25.10 17.47
CA LYS A 297 -10.82 -24.96 16.82
C LYS A 297 -10.08 -23.73 17.32
N LYS A 298 -8.80 -23.90 17.64
CA LYS A 298 -7.89 -22.81 18.06
C LYS A 298 -7.50 -21.99 16.84
N VAL A 299 -8.15 -20.81 16.64
CA VAL A 299 -7.90 -19.91 15.50
C VAL A 299 -7.05 -18.73 15.94
N ILE A 300 -5.96 -18.47 15.22
CA ILE A 300 -5.11 -17.28 15.40
C ILE A 300 -4.96 -16.48 14.11
N GLY A 301 -4.42 -15.28 14.20
CA GLY A 301 -4.00 -14.47 13.05
C GLY A 301 -2.49 -14.57 12.79
N TYR A 302 -2.09 -14.49 11.53
CA TYR A 302 -0.69 -14.47 11.10
C TYR A 302 -0.43 -13.22 10.24
N GLY A 303 0.35 -12.28 10.79
CA GLY A 303 0.64 -10.97 10.21
C GLY A 303 -0.43 -9.91 10.58
N ALA A 304 -0.13 -9.09 11.59
CA ALA A 304 -0.95 -7.95 12.02
C ALA A 304 -0.69 -6.75 11.09
N THR A 305 -1.33 -6.76 9.91
CA THR A 305 -1.16 -5.75 8.86
C THR A 305 -2.33 -4.76 8.82
N ALA A 306 -2.17 -3.60 8.15
CA ALA A 306 -3.27 -2.69 7.85
C ALA A 306 -4.41 -3.41 7.09
N LYS A 307 -4.07 -4.33 6.20
CA LYS A 307 -5.02 -5.17 5.46
C LYS A 307 -5.83 -6.06 6.39
N SER A 308 -5.18 -6.76 7.32
CA SER A 308 -5.91 -7.57 8.32
C SER A 308 -6.81 -6.72 9.19
N CYS A 309 -6.37 -5.52 9.59
CA CYS A 309 -7.20 -4.57 10.32
C CYS A 309 -8.51 -4.26 9.55
N THR A 310 -8.43 -3.95 8.26
CA THR A 310 -9.60 -3.69 7.42
C THR A 310 -10.55 -4.89 7.35
N VAL A 311 -10.02 -6.09 7.12
CA VAL A 311 -10.85 -7.32 7.05
C VAL A 311 -11.58 -7.58 8.35
N LEU A 312 -10.86 -7.52 9.48
CA LEU A 312 -11.43 -7.79 10.80
C LEU A 312 -12.53 -6.81 11.17
N ASN A 313 -12.30 -5.52 10.97
CA ASN A 313 -13.30 -4.49 11.27
C ASN A 313 -14.52 -4.58 10.33
N TYR A 314 -14.30 -4.81 9.02
CA TYR A 314 -15.40 -5.00 8.07
C TYR A 314 -16.24 -6.24 8.38
N CYS A 315 -15.61 -7.31 8.84
CA CYS A 315 -16.28 -8.55 9.23
C CYS A 315 -16.77 -8.56 10.69
N LYS A 316 -16.47 -7.51 11.49
CA LYS A 316 -16.77 -7.41 12.93
C LYS A 316 -16.19 -8.58 13.74
N ILE A 317 -14.95 -8.94 13.44
CA ILE A 317 -14.21 -10.01 14.12
C ILE A 317 -13.41 -9.45 15.29
N ASN A 318 -13.42 -10.14 16.41
CA ASN A 318 -12.70 -9.81 17.64
C ASN A 318 -11.97 -11.04 18.22
N GLU A 319 -11.48 -10.92 19.45
CA GLU A 319 -10.70 -11.97 20.15
C GLU A 319 -11.48 -13.25 20.40
N LYS A 320 -12.82 -13.22 20.43
CA LYS A 320 -13.67 -14.43 20.56
C LYS A 320 -13.57 -15.32 19.32
N SER A 321 -13.28 -14.73 18.15
CA SER A 321 -13.17 -15.49 16.91
C SER A 321 -11.73 -15.78 16.47
N ILE A 322 -10.79 -14.90 16.82
CA ILE A 322 -9.34 -15.06 16.56
C ILE A 322 -8.61 -14.62 17.83
N SER A 323 -8.01 -15.56 18.55
CA SER A 323 -7.51 -15.35 19.91
C SER A 323 -6.37 -14.31 19.99
N TYR A 324 -5.45 -14.31 19.05
CA TYR A 324 -4.33 -13.36 18.96
C TYR A 324 -3.72 -13.36 17.56
N PHE A 325 -2.88 -12.36 17.25
CA PHE A 325 -2.07 -12.31 16.04
C PHE A 325 -0.60 -12.56 16.36
N LEU A 326 0.11 -13.22 15.43
CA LEU A 326 1.57 -13.30 15.43
C LEU A 326 2.12 -12.30 14.42
N ASP A 327 3.12 -11.52 14.82
CA ASP A 327 3.82 -10.58 13.94
C ASP A 327 5.33 -10.54 14.28
N THR A 328 6.17 -10.26 13.28
CA THR A 328 7.64 -10.16 13.44
C THR A 328 8.09 -8.75 13.75
N THR A 329 7.24 -7.73 13.59
CA THR A 329 7.58 -6.32 13.76
C THR A 329 7.64 -5.96 15.25
N PRO A 330 8.81 -5.57 15.81
CA PRO A 330 8.93 -5.29 17.24
C PRO A 330 7.95 -4.23 17.74
N ASP A 331 7.74 -3.15 16.97
CA ASP A 331 6.87 -2.03 17.32
C ASP A 331 5.38 -2.40 17.45
N LYS A 332 4.97 -3.59 16.99
CA LYS A 332 3.60 -4.12 17.08
C LYS A 332 3.43 -5.13 18.20
N VAL A 333 4.51 -5.79 18.61
CA VAL A 333 4.48 -6.83 19.65
C VAL A 333 3.97 -6.23 20.96
N ASN A 334 3.10 -6.99 21.67
CA ASN A 334 2.42 -6.59 22.91
C ASN A 334 1.41 -5.42 22.76
N LYS A 335 1.16 -4.96 21.53
CA LYS A 335 0.06 -4.05 21.20
C LYS A 335 -1.19 -4.82 20.75
N TYR A 336 -2.21 -4.09 20.38
CA TYR A 336 -3.50 -4.61 19.94
C TYR A 336 -3.87 -4.02 18.58
N LEU A 337 -4.50 -4.83 17.74
CA LEU A 337 -5.02 -4.38 16.45
C LEU A 337 -6.11 -3.33 16.63
N PRO A 338 -6.08 -2.22 15.87
CA PRO A 338 -7.11 -1.19 15.93
C PRO A 338 -8.51 -1.75 15.65
N GLY A 339 -9.50 -1.28 16.39
CA GLY A 339 -10.90 -1.64 16.25
C GLY A 339 -11.26 -3.03 16.74
N SER A 340 -10.58 -4.06 16.31
CA SER A 340 -10.81 -5.46 16.75
C SER A 340 -10.25 -5.76 18.13
N LYS A 341 -9.30 -4.96 18.60
CA LYS A 341 -8.60 -5.09 19.90
C LYS A 341 -7.94 -6.45 20.14
N ILE A 342 -7.68 -7.22 19.09
CA ILE A 342 -7.01 -8.51 19.18
C ILE A 342 -5.53 -8.29 19.51
N LYS A 343 -5.01 -8.99 20.52
CA LYS A 343 -3.62 -8.89 21.00
C LYS A 343 -2.63 -9.38 19.94
N ILE A 344 -1.51 -8.68 19.80
CA ILE A 344 -0.40 -9.06 18.92
C ILE A 344 0.73 -9.65 19.78
N LYS A 345 1.13 -10.88 19.47
CA LYS A 345 2.24 -11.58 20.11
C LYS A 345 3.44 -11.65 19.19
N LYS A 346 4.63 -11.78 19.76
CA LYS A 346 5.87 -12.02 19.01
C LYS A 346 5.72 -13.30 18.20
N TYR A 347 6.16 -13.26 16.95
CA TYR A 347 6.17 -14.43 16.09
C TYR A 347 6.92 -15.60 16.73
N ARG A 348 6.31 -16.78 16.66
CA ARG A 348 6.92 -18.08 16.89
C ARG A 348 6.45 -19.06 15.83
N LYS A 349 7.22 -20.11 15.56
CA LYS A 349 6.77 -21.17 14.64
C LYS A 349 5.44 -21.74 15.10
N LEU A 350 4.57 -22.03 14.15
CA LEU A 350 3.27 -22.64 14.44
C LEU A 350 3.45 -24.12 14.84
N SER A 351 2.64 -24.54 15.80
CA SER A 351 2.51 -25.94 16.19
C SER A 351 1.03 -26.34 16.18
N LYS A 352 0.72 -27.50 15.65
CA LYS A 352 -0.65 -28.05 15.65
C LYS A 352 -1.21 -28.29 17.05
N LYS A 353 -0.34 -28.50 18.04
CA LYS A 353 -0.73 -28.62 19.45
C LYS A 353 -1.39 -27.34 19.98
N ASP A 354 -0.92 -26.18 19.53
CA ASP A 354 -1.36 -24.87 20.01
C ASP A 354 -2.38 -24.18 19.10
N VAL A 355 -2.39 -24.52 17.80
CA VAL A 355 -3.14 -23.82 16.76
C VAL A 355 -3.70 -24.80 15.75
N ASP A 356 -5.00 -24.72 15.47
CA ASP A 356 -5.63 -25.50 14.40
C ASP A 356 -5.63 -24.74 13.06
N VAL A 357 -5.95 -23.43 13.11
CA VAL A 357 -6.10 -22.59 11.93
C VAL A 357 -5.42 -21.25 12.16
N ALA A 358 -4.65 -20.78 11.17
CA ALA A 358 -4.09 -19.45 11.14
C ALA A 358 -4.74 -18.59 10.03
N PHE A 359 -5.44 -17.51 10.40
CA PHE A 359 -5.87 -16.51 9.40
C PHE A 359 -4.67 -15.75 8.85
N LEU A 360 -4.44 -15.88 7.55
CA LEU A 360 -3.29 -15.29 6.88
C LEU A 360 -3.54 -13.81 6.53
N GLY A 361 -3.32 -12.92 7.50
CA GLY A 361 -3.46 -11.48 7.31
C GLY A 361 -2.39 -10.89 6.38
N ALA A 362 -1.19 -11.46 6.38
CA ALA A 362 -0.09 -11.11 5.48
C ALA A 362 -0.10 -11.95 4.18
N TRP A 363 -1.25 -12.17 3.57
CA TRP A 363 -1.48 -13.07 2.44
C TRP A 363 -0.62 -12.79 1.20
N ASN A 364 -0.15 -11.58 1.02
CA ASN A 364 0.77 -11.22 -0.05
C ASN A 364 2.13 -11.94 0.05
N PHE A 365 2.50 -12.42 1.24
CA PHE A 365 3.67 -13.26 1.51
C PHE A 365 3.30 -14.76 1.64
N LYS A 366 2.12 -15.17 1.16
CA LYS A 366 1.60 -16.53 1.32
C LYS A 366 2.62 -17.62 0.97
N LYS A 367 3.32 -17.51 -0.17
CA LYS A 367 4.29 -18.53 -0.60
C LYS A 367 5.43 -18.70 0.42
N GLU A 368 5.97 -17.59 0.91
CA GLU A 368 7.05 -17.57 1.90
C GLU A 368 6.57 -18.13 3.24
N ILE A 369 5.40 -17.68 3.71
CA ILE A 369 4.82 -18.13 4.98
C ILE A 369 4.51 -19.63 4.94
N LEU A 370 3.89 -20.14 3.87
CA LEU A 370 3.60 -21.56 3.74
C LEU A 370 4.86 -22.43 3.73
N LYS A 371 5.96 -21.96 3.11
CA LYS A 371 7.25 -22.61 3.17
C LYS A 371 7.85 -22.60 4.57
N LYS A 372 7.75 -21.47 5.28
CA LYS A 372 8.25 -21.30 6.65
C LYS A 372 7.51 -22.18 7.65
N GLU A 373 6.21 -22.37 7.45
CA GLU A 373 5.31 -23.13 8.33
C GLU A 373 4.95 -24.53 7.77
N LEU A 374 5.85 -25.14 6.99
CA LEU A 374 5.62 -26.42 6.33
C LEU A 374 5.32 -27.55 7.34
N LYS A 375 6.01 -27.56 8.49
CA LYS A 375 5.78 -28.53 9.58
C LYS A 375 4.35 -28.46 10.10
N PHE A 376 3.87 -27.27 10.45
CA PHE A 376 2.48 -27.03 10.86
C PHE A 376 1.46 -27.58 9.86
N LYS A 377 1.69 -27.37 8.56
CA LYS A 377 0.81 -27.91 7.51
C LYS A 377 0.86 -29.44 7.43
N LYS A 378 2.05 -30.04 7.52
CA LYS A 378 2.20 -31.52 7.51
C LYS A 378 1.50 -32.17 8.70
N GLU A 379 1.43 -31.48 9.84
CA GLU A 379 0.72 -31.92 11.05
C GLU A 379 -0.80 -31.68 11.00
N GLY A 380 -1.36 -31.27 9.83
CA GLY A 380 -2.80 -31.02 9.64
C GLY A 380 -3.27 -29.61 10.01
N GLY A 381 -2.37 -28.70 10.32
CA GLY A 381 -2.69 -27.28 10.52
C GLY A 381 -3.12 -26.62 9.22
N LYS A 382 -4.07 -25.70 9.29
CA LYS A 382 -4.67 -25.04 8.11
C LYS A 382 -4.46 -23.53 8.14
N PHE A 383 -4.43 -22.92 6.95
CA PHE A 383 -4.48 -21.47 6.82
C PHE A 383 -5.81 -21.02 6.23
N LEU A 384 -6.46 -20.06 6.89
CA LEU A 384 -7.61 -19.36 6.35
C LEU A 384 -7.15 -18.17 5.53
N ILE A 385 -7.50 -18.11 4.25
CA ILE A 385 -7.26 -16.96 3.37
C ILE A 385 -8.59 -16.35 2.93
N HIS A 386 -8.62 -15.04 2.66
CA HIS A 386 -9.81 -14.33 2.17
C HIS A 386 -9.71 -13.89 0.70
N VAL A 387 -8.51 -13.87 0.15
CA VAL A 387 -8.26 -13.49 -1.25
C VAL A 387 -7.56 -14.63 -2.01
N PRO A 388 -7.91 -14.81 -3.32
CA PRO A 388 -9.00 -14.20 -4.08
C PRO A 388 -10.39 -14.70 -3.67
N LYS A 389 -10.47 -15.82 -2.98
CA LYS A 389 -11.68 -16.44 -2.41
C LYS A 389 -11.40 -16.90 -0.99
N VAL A 390 -12.41 -16.82 -0.15
CA VAL A 390 -12.31 -17.33 1.23
C VAL A 390 -12.22 -18.85 1.20
N LYS A 391 -11.15 -19.41 1.77
CA LYS A 391 -10.96 -20.87 1.88
C LYS A 391 -9.91 -21.24 2.91
N LEU A 392 -9.99 -22.46 3.42
CA LEU A 392 -8.92 -23.16 4.14
C LEU A 392 -7.96 -23.84 3.13
N ILE A 393 -6.66 -23.76 3.41
CA ILE A 393 -5.59 -24.34 2.58
C ILE A 393 -4.58 -25.07 3.46
#